data_91bfc30990a3ba67466136bab38607c8
#
_entry.id   91bfc30990a3ba67466136bab38607c8
#
_cell.length_a   1.000
_cell.length_b   1.000
_cell.length_c   1.000
_cell.angle_alpha   90.00
_cell.angle_beta   90.00
_cell.angle_gamma   90.00
#
_symmetry.space_group_name_H-M   'P 1'
#
loop_
_entity.id
_entity.type
_entity.pdbx_description
1 polymer ?
#
loop_
_entity_poly.entity_id
_entity_poly.type
_entity_poly.pdbx_seq_one_letter_code
_entity_poly.pdbx_strand_id
1 'polypeptide(L)'
;IRLSLVGSEMCIRDRYKEGEKIAIKVNLNDNGGSNIIDATPQSVYALLHQLVDIMNVPQHCITVYDAQRRGISAIYTYLQPVYPDVVYQNWGGFVPDVIRYSSEITDPGAMSLARAAYEADYMINMALMKRHSRPTDNWKDSAGQTGITATGKNQFGSIGNVPPLHLSIRDWSKFRGMGTYNSIVDLMAHERLGGNTLVYIVDAMYVNPIHNGRAVRFKRAPFNDGWTSSFLASNDQVAIESVVLDFIRSEMPVAANADNFMHEAANIGNPPSGIRYEGRAQKSLGVHEHWNNPDDRMYSRNLKTGKGIELYRVPLDAERPAIEYFYSDRISKIEDQPVTLYWKTSNGEEVLLNGEVVAANGSCVVKPETSLMYELAVKKGGTVQAVQKLVVRSFTDVRCYDVKEAQTEGSAIVEAEGFAEFRGEKGSSKGALTWQIGVPATGEYYLLFSYSGGSQVPSYLYLNDQLVSENI
;
A
#
# COMPACT_ATOMS: atom_id res chain seq x y z
N ILE A 1 5.05 11.84 12.18
CA ILE A 1 6.38 11.39 11.71
C ILE A 1 7.07 12.61 11.11
N ARG A 2 8.01 13.23 11.82
CA ARG A 2 8.94 14.16 11.19
C ARG A 2 9.90 13.29 10.38
N LEU A 3 9.73 13.24 9.07
CA LEU A 3 10.74 12.70 8.15
C LEU A 3 11.91 13.70 8.08
N SER A 4 12.63 13.87 9.16
CA SER A 4 13.95 14.47 9.14
C SER A 4 14.95 13.32 9.03
N LEU A 5 15.32 12.98 7.81
CA LEU A 5 16.49 12.14 7.56
C LEU A 5 17.71 12.95 7.95
N VAL A 6 18.30 12.59 9.10
CA VAL A 6 19.56 13.16 9.57
C VAL A 6 20.63 12.77 8.56
N GLY A 7 21.15 13.75 7.82
CA GLY A 7 22.35 13.59 6.99
C GLY A 7 22.20 13.67 5.47
N SER A 8 21.02 13.92 4.93
CA SER A 8 20.89 14.34 3.52
C SER A 8 20.23 15.71 3.44
N GLU A 9 20.85 16.63 2.78
CA GLU A 9 20.48 18.04 2.65
C GLU A 9 19.20 18.27 1.82
N MET A 10 18.32 17.27 1.65
CA MET A 10 17.10 17.47 0.88
C MET A 10 15.93 16.66 1.41
N CYS A 11 15.07 17.32 2.18
CA CYS A 11 13.73 16.83 2.50
C CYS A 11 12.87 16.75 1.23
N ILE A 12 11.89 15.84 1.16
CA ILE A 12 10.84 15.81 0.12
C ILE A 12 10.25 17.23 -0.04
N ARG A 13 10.06 17.93 1.07
CA ARG A 13 9.54 19.30 1.13
C ARG A 13 10.34 20.31 0.29
N ASP A 14 11.66 20.13 0.18
CA ASP A 14 12.53 21.06 -0.54
C ASP A 14 12.65 20.71 -2.03
N ARG A 15 12.19 19.52 -2.43
CA ARG A 15 12.24 19.03 -3.81
C ARG A 15 10.93 19.19 -4.56
N TYR A 16 9.79 19.01 -3.87
CA TYR A 16 8.47 19.06 -4.51
C TYR A 16 8.19 20.46 -5.06
N LYS A 17 7.81 20.52 -6.31
CA LYS A 17 7.30 21.72 -6.97
C LYS A 17 5.82 21.54 -7.26
N GLU A 18 5.06 22.61 -7.16
CA GLU A 18 3.63 22.60 -7.41
C GLU A 18 3.32 22.01 -8.79
N GLY A 19 2.38 21.06 -8.83
CA GLY A 19 1.96 20.35 -10.04
C GLY A 19 2.76 19.08 -10.36
N GLU A 20 3.86 18.80 -9.68
CA GLU A 20 4.57 17.52 -9.83
C GLU A 20 3.74 16.35 -9.25
N LYS A 21 3.76 15.22 -9.93
CA LYS A 21 2.97 14.04 -9.57
C LYS A 21 3.74 13.08 -8.67
N ILE A 22 3.09 12.60 -7.64
CA ILE A 22 3.64 11.63 -6.68
C ILE A 22 2.86 10.30 -6.81
N ALA A 23 3.56 9.20 -7.08
CA ALA A 23 2.98 7.87 -7.03
C ALA A 23 3.38 7.15 -5.75
N ILE A 24 2.39 6.67 -4.99
CA ILE A 24 2.59 5.87 -3.78
C ILE A 24 2.30 4.41 -4.13
N LYS A 25 3.37 3.61 -4.26
CA LYS A 25 3.24 2.18 -4.48
C LYS A 25 3.02 1.46 -3.16
N VAL A 26 1.81 0.97 -2.94
CA VAL A 26 1.45 0.14 -1.78
C VAL A 26 1.56 -1.35 -2.09
N ASN A 27 1.37 -2.22 -1.12
CA ASN A 27 1.35 -3.67 -1.32
C ASN A 27 -0.02 -4.24 -0.97
N LEU A 28 -0.72 -4.82 -1.96
CA LEU A 28 -2.09 -5.35 -1.83
C LEU A 28 -2.15 -6.80 -2.30
N ASN A 29 -1.23 -7.64 -1.85
CA ASN A 29 -1.08 -9.01 -2.36
C ASN A 29 -2.29 -9.91 -2.12
N ASP A 30 -3.18 -9.51 -1.22
CA ASP A 30 -4.37 -10.29 -0.85
C ASP A 30 -5.67 -9.81 -1.45
N ASN A 31 -5.66 -8.74 -2.20
CA ASN A 31 -6.86 -8.16 -2.80
C ASN A 31 -7.97 -7.81 -1.78
N GLY A 32 -7.58 -7.37 -0.57
CA GLY A 32 -8.53 -7.01 0.48
C GLY A 32 -9.19 -8.21 1.20
N GLY A 33 -8.64 -9.39 1.08
CA GLY A 33 -9.14 -10.59 1.76
C GLY A 33 -8.96 -10.54 3.29
N SER A 34 -9.70 -11.37 4.01
CA SER A 34 -9.91 -11.26 5.45
C SER A 34 -8.75 -11.79 6.33
N ASN A 35 -7.72 -12.40 5.75
CA ASN A 35 -6.67 -13.08 6.53
C ASN A 35 -5.32 -12.38 6.56
N ILE A 36 -5.21 -11.09 6.13
CA ILE A 36 -4.06 -10.75 5.37
C ILE A 36 -3.52 -9.40 5.67
N ILE A 37 -2.26 -9.34 5.42
CA ILE A 37 -1.48 -8.15 5.50
C ILE A 37 -1.42 -7.56 4.09
N ASP A 38 -2.31 -6.64 3.84
CA ASP A 38 -2.21 -5.63 2.80
C ASP A 38 -1.77 -4.30 3.46
N ALA A 39 -1.38 -3.32 2.66
CA ALA A 39 -1.09 -1.99 3.16
C ALA A 39 -2.26 -1.47 4.00
N THR A 40 -1.99 -1.11 5.25
CA THR A 40 -3.05 -0.69 6.16
C THR A 40 -3.57 0.70 5.77
N PRO A 41 -4.89 0.93 5.76
CA PRO A 41 -5.43 2.27 5.48
C PRO A 41 -4.88 3.35 6.40
N GLN A 42 -4.63 3.03 7.66
CA GLN A 42 -4.07 3.95 8.65
C GLN A 42 -2.65 4.39 8.31
N SER A 43 -1.84 3.48 7.78
CA SER A 43 -0.47 3.79 7.35
C SER A 43 -0.46 4.70 6.12
N VAL A 44 -1.35 4.42 5.16
CA VAL A 44 -1.51 5.25 3.96
C VAL A 44 -2.11 6.62 4.34
N TYR A 45 -3.08 6.65 5.26
CA TYR A 45 -3.62 7.89 5.81
C TYR A 45 -2.51 8.77 6.41
N ALA A 46 -1.66 8.21 7.26
CA ALA A 46 -0.57 8.95 7.88
C ALA A 46 0.39 9.55 6.85
N LEU A 47 0.64 8.84 5.75
CA LEU A 47 1.46 9.35 4.65
C LEU A 47 0.74 10.46 3.87
N LEU A 48 -0.54 10.26 3.52
CA LEU A 48 -1.35 11.28 2.86
C LEU A 48 -1.49 12.54 3.72
N HIS A 49 -1.69 12.38 5.04
CA HIS A 49 -1.72 13.50 5.97
C HIS A 49 -0.42 14.34 5.92
N GLN A 50 0.74 13.67 5.86
CA GLN A 50 2.01 14.40 5.70
C GLN A 50 2.11 15.12 4.36
N LEU A 51 1.71 14.48 3.26
CA LEU A 51 1.83 15.06 1.92
C LEU A 51 0.80 16.20 1.70
N VAL A 52 -0.46 15.94 2.02
CA VAL A 52 -1.56 16.87 1.73
C VAL A 52 -1.66 17.97 2.78
N ASP A 53 -1.82 17.58 4.06
CA ASP A 53 -2.17 18.54 5.11
C ASP A 53 -0.94 19.30 5.67
N ILE A 54 0.25 18.69 5.63
CA ILE A 54 1.46 19.30 6.19
C ILE A 54 2.34 19.92 5.09
N MET A 55 2.48 19.22 3.96
CA MET A 55 3.33 19.69 2.85
C MET A 55 2.56 20.48 1.78
N ASN A 56 1.22 20.50 1.85
CA ASN A 56 0.32 21.13 0.91
C ASN A 56 0.45 20.60 -0.53
N VAL A 57 0.74 19.33 -0.70
CA VAL A 57 0.70 18.68 -2.02
C VAL A 57 -0.76 18.57 -2.45
N PRO A 58 -1.16 19.09 -3.62
CA PRO A 58 -2.54 18.96 -4.10
C PRO A 58 -2.93 17.48 -4.25
N GLN A 59 -4.11 17.11 -3.76
CA GLN A 59 -4.58 15.73 -3.75
C GLN A 59 -4.55 15.08 -5.13
N HIS A 60 -4.98 15.79 -6.17
CA HIS A 60 -5.01 15.30 -7.56
C HIS A 60 -3.61 15.03 -8.16
N CYS A 61 -2.55 15.49 -7.50
CA CYS A 61 -1.17 15.18 -7.86
C CYS A 61 -0.70 13.86 -7.23
N ILE A 62 -1.50 13.20 -6.38
CA ILE A 62 -1.12 11.99 -5.68
C ILE A 62 -1.90 10.80 -6.22
N THR A 63 -1.19 9.73 -6.57
CA THR A 63 -1.78 8.44 -6.94
C THR A 63 -1.32 7.34 -6.00
N VAL A 64 -2.25 6.70 -5.30
CA VAL A 64 -2.02 5.47 -4.51
C VAL A 64 -2.36 4.28 -5.38
N TYR A 65 -1.45 3.31 -5.54
CA TYR A 65 -1.68 2.20 -6.48
C TYR A 65 -1.03 0.87 -6.10
N ASP A 66 -1.64 -0.21 -6.57
CA ASP A 66 -1.03 -1.51 -6.86
C ASP A 66 -1.68 -2.06 -8.13
N ALA A 67 -1.02 -1.88 -9.27
CA ALA A 67 -1.60 -2.17 -10.59
C ALA A 67 -1.80 -3.67 -10.88
N GLN A 68 -1.27 -4.55 -10.03
CA GLN A 68 -1.45 -6.00 -10.14
C GLN A 68 -2.59 -6.55 -9.27
N ARG A 69 -3.25 -5.69 -8.49
CA ARG A 69 -4.21 -6.14 -7.48
C ARG A 69 -5.49 -5.31 -7.51
N ARG A 70 -6.57 -5.92 -7.01
CA ARG A 70 -7.90 -5.31 -6.92
C ARG A 70 -8.23 -4.80 -5.51
N GLY A 71 -7.30 -4.96 -4.57
CA GLY A 71 -7.53 -4.65 -3.15
C GLY A 71 -7.49 -3.18 -2.77
N ILE A 72 -7.27 -2.26 -3.73
CA ILE A 72 -7.26 -0.82 -3.45
C ILE A 72 -8.59 -0.32 -2.86
N SER A 73 -9.69 -1.03 -3.13
CA SER A 73 -11.01 -0.71 -2.58
C SER A 73 -11.03 -0.72 -1.05
N ALA A 74 -10.24 -1.58 -0.40
CA ALA A 74 -10.14 -1.60 1.08
C ALA A 74 -9.52 -0.30 1.61
N ILE A 75 -8.51 0.24 0.92
CA ILE A 75 -7.90 1.55 1.23
C ILE A 75 -8.85 2.68 0.84
N TYR A 76 -9.46 2.61 -0.35
CA TYR A 76 -10.37 3.63 -0.86
C TYR A 76 -11.56 3.88 0.05
N THR A 77 -12.18 2.84 0.60
CA THR A 77 -13.32 2.96 1.50
C THR A 77 -13.04 3.86 2.71
N TYR A 78 -11.80 3.81 3.24
CA TYR A 78 -11.40 4.60 4.41
C TYR A 78 -10.82 5.97 4.06
N LEU A 79 -10.14 6.12 2.94
CA LEU A 79 -9.36 7.31 2.62
C LEU A 79 -10.07 8.26 1.66
N GLN A 80 -10.83 7.75 0.71
CA GLN A 80 -11.54 8.58 -0.26
C GLN A 80 -12.50 9.61 0.40
N PRO A 81 -13.20 9.31 1.51
CA PRO A 81 -13.99 10.32 2.18
C PRO A 81 -13.20 11.51 2.73
N VAL A 82 -11.93 11.29 3.08
CA VAL A 82 -11.04 12.34 3.63
C VAL A 82 -10.23 13.02 2.54
N TYR A 83 -9.74 12.25 1.57
CA TYR A 83 -8.92 12.70 0.45
C TYR A 83 -9.58 12.34 -0.89
N PRO A 84 -10.70 13.02 -1.24
CA PRO A 84 -11.54 12.62 -2.37
C PRO A 84 -10.89 12.80 -3.74
N ASP A 85 -9.93 13.72 -3.87
CA ASP A 85 -9.27 14.02 -5.13
C ASP A 85 -7.95 13.25 -5.31
N VAL A 86 -7.53 12.46 -4.31
CA VAL A 86 -6.41 11.51 -4.48
C VAL A 86 -6.85 10.39 -5.42
N VAL A 87 -6.00 10.05 -6.38
CA VAL A 87 -6.27 8.96 -7.32
C VAL A 87 -5.94 7.62 -6.66
N TYR A 88 -6.91 6.73 -6.58
CA TYR A 88 -6.74 5.36 -6.07
C TYR A 88 -6.82 4.39 -7.24
N GLN A 89 -5.66 4.03 -7.81
CA GLN A 89 -5.60 3.18 -8.99
C GLN A 89 -5.59 1.70 -8.62
N ASN A 90 -6.59 0.99 -9.13
CA ASN A 90 -6.71 -0.45 -9.03
C ASN A 90 -6.04 -1.17 -10.22
N TRP A 91 -6.37 -2.43 -10.44
CA TRP A 91 -5.88 -3.29 -11.54
C TRP A 91 -5.84 -2.57 -12.89
N GLY A 92 -4.72 -2.75 -13.62
CA GLY A 92 -4.59 -2.31 -15.00
C GLY A 92 -3.91 -0.94 -15.17
N GLY A 93 -4.14 -0.33 -16.32
CA GLY A 93 -3.55 0.96 -16.66
C GLY A 93 -2.04 0.88 -16.91
N PHE A 94 -1.58 -0.02 -17.82
CA PHE A 94 -0.16 -0.19 -18.14
C PHE A 94 0.23 0.54 -19.42
N VAL A 95 1.44 1.11 -19.40
CA VAL A 95 2.12 1.67 -20.57
C VAL A 95 3.03 0.57 -21.12
N PRO A 96 2.86 0.15 -22.37
CA PRO A 96 3.64 -0.93 -22.94
C PRO A 96 5.08 -0.51 -23.24
N ASP A 97 5.96 -1.49 -23.33
CA ASP A 97 7.33 -1.35 -23.88
C ASP A 97 8.25 -0.37 -23.15
N VAL A 98 8.04 -0.20 -21.84
CA VAL A 98 8.80 0.71 -20.97
C VAL A 98 9.98 0.02 -20.29
N ILE A 99 9.75 -1.19 -19.73
CA ILE A 99 10.77 -1.91 -18.98
C ILE A 99 11.63 -2.76 -19.92
N ARG A 100 12.94 -2.75 -19.66
CA ARG A 100 13.89 -3.68 -20.27
C ARG A 100 14.57 -4.50 -19.18
N TYR A 101 14.72 -5.79 -19.45
CA TYR A 101 15.40 -6.70 -18.55
C TYR A 101 16.74 -7.12 -19.13
N SER A 102 17.70 -7.24 -18.26
CA SER A 102 19.09 -7.53 -18.62
C SER A 102 19.31 -8.98 -19.04
N SER A 103 18.38 -9.88 -18.76
CA SER A 103 18.43 -11.31 -19.13
C SER A 103 17.04 -11.96 -19.15
N GLU A 104 16.85 -12.90 -20.08
CA GLU A 104 15.80 -13.94 -20.13
C GLU A 104 14.32 -13.51 -20.18
N ILE A 105 13.98 -12.27 -19.86
CA ILE A 105 12.59 -11.82 -19.82
C ILE A 105 12.27 -11.03 -21.08
N THR A 106 11.46 -11.65 -21.96
CA THR A 106 11.05 -11.06 -23.25
C THR A 106 9.53 -10.91 -23.37
N ASP A 107 8.79 -11.21 -22.31
CA ASP A 107 7.33 -11.13 -22.31
C ASP A 107 6.87 -9.66 -22.43
N PRO A 108 6.02 -9.30 -23.43
CA PRO A 108 5.59 -7.92 -23.63
C PRO A 108 4.82 -7.34 -22.44
N GLY A 109 4.04 -8.17 -21.74
CA GLY A 109 3.33 -7.74 -20.52
C GLY A 109 4.29 -7.44 -19.38
N ALA A 110 5.37 -8.20 -19.24
CA ALA A 110 6.42 -7.94 -18.25
C ALA A 110 7.20 -6.66 -18.57
N MET A 111 7.26 -6.24 -19.83
CA MET A 111 7.88 -4.97 -20.26
C MET A 111 7.00 -3.75 -20.06
N SER A 112 5.75 -3.90 -19.66
CA SER A 112 4.82 -2.81 -19.43
C SER A 112 4.88 -2.30 -17.99
N LEU A 113 4.74 -0.98 -17.83
CA LEU A 113 4.80 -0.27 -16.54
C LEU A 113 3.46 0.35 -16.20
N ALA A 114 3.06 0.29 -14.94
CA ALA A 114 1.87 0.99 -14.45
C ALA A 114 1.93 2.48 -14.78
N ARG A 115 0.82 3.01 -15.32
CA ARG A 115 0.71 4.41 -15.72
C ARG A 115 1.01 5.37 -14.56
N ALA A 116 0.57 5.03 -13.35
CA ALA A 116 0.89 5.81 -12.16
C ALA A 116 2.40 6.03 -11.98
N ALA A 117 3.21 4.96 -12.10
CA ALA A 117 4.67 5.07 -12.01
C ALA A 117 5.29 5.74 -13.24
N TYR A 118 4.71 5.52 -14.42
CA TYR A 118 5.21 6.12 -15.66
C TYR A 118 5.06 7.63 -15.69
N GLU A 119 3.93 8.14 -15.21
CA GLU A 119 3.59 9.57 -15.22
C GLU A 119 4.11 10.34 -13.99
N ALA A 120 4.56 9.64 -12.96
CA ALA A 120 5.01 10.28 -11.73
C ALA A 120 6.38 10.97 -11.90
N ASP A 121 6.50 12.15 -11.32
CA ASP A 121 7.77 12.85 -11.14
C ASP A 121 8.55 12.26 -9.97
N TYR A 122 7.82 11.75 -8.95
CA TYR A 122 8.40 11.09 -7.78
C TYR A 122 7.59 9.86 -7.38
N MET A 123 8.30 8.90 -6.80
CA MET A 123 7.69 7.73 -6.18
C MET A 123 7.97 7.66 -4.68
N ILE A 124 6.99 7.13 -3.96
CA ILE A 124 7.14 6.62 -2.60
C ILE A 124 6.83 5.13 -2.64
N ASN A 125 7.81 4.30 -2.29
CA ASN A 125 7.62 2.87 -2.27
C ASN A 125 7.28 2.42 -0.85
N MET A 126 5.99 2.16 -0.61
CA MET A 126 5.46 1.75 0.69
C MET A 126 5.15 0.26 0.69
N ALA A 127 6.14 -0.54 1.02
CA ALA A 127 6.08 -1.99 1.06
C ALA A 127 5.61 -2.54 2.42
N LEU A 128 5.47 -3.85 2.50
CA LEU A 128 5.22 -4.59 3.74
C LEU A 128 6.43 -5.42 4.13
N MET A 129 6.60 -5.65 5.43
CA MET A 129 7.55 -6.64 5.93
C MET A 129 6.93 -8.02 5.87
N LYS A 130 7.38 -8.86 4.95
CA LYS A 130 6.93 -10.26 4.89
C LYS A 130 7.98 -11.21 4.31
N ARG A 131 7.98 -12.42 4.84
CA ARG A 131 8.65 -13.56 4.23
C ARG A 131 7.88 -13.95 2.97
N HIS A 132 8.56 -14.44 1.96
CA HIS A 132 7.93 -14.88 0.73
C HIS A 132 8.19 -16.36 0.50
N SER A 133 7.17 -17.17 0.73
CA SER A 133 7.16 -18.60 0.44
C SER A 133 5.95 -18.97 -0.40
N ARG A 134 5.95 -20.16 -0.97
CA ARG A 134 4.77 -20.68 -1.65
C ARG A 134 3.71 -21.10 -0.62
N PRO A 135 2.40 -21.02 -0.95
CA PRO A 135 1.31 -21.42 -0.03
C PRO A 135 1.39 -22.87 0.43
N THR A 136 1.98 -23.74 -0.41
CA THR A 136 2.15 -25.17 -0.15
C THR A 136 3.34 -25.50 0.75
N ASP A 137 4.22 -24.51 1.00
CA ASP A 137 5.40 -24.74 1.80
C ASP A 137 5.03 -24.79 3.29
N ASN A 138 5.53 -25.78 4.02
CA ASN A 138 5.55 -25.71 5.46
C ASN A 138 6.57 -24.63 5.86
N TRP A 139 6.09 -23.42 6.13
CA TRP A 139 6.94 -22.27 6.42
C TRP A 139 7.90 -22.47 7.60
N LYS A 140 7.63 -23.47 8.47
CA LYS A 140 8.52 -23.80 9.59
C LYS A 140 9.77 -24.54 9.15
N ASP A 141 9.69 -25.30 8.06
CA ASP A 141 10.73 -26.24 7.66
C ASP A 141 11.32 -25.97 6.26
N SER A 142 10.79 -24.99 5.51
CA SER A 142 11.13 -24.74 4.10
C SER A 142 12.12 -23.58 3.90
N ALA A 143 13.17 -23.51 4.72
CA ALA A 143 14.19 -22.46 4.64
C ALA A 143 14.80 -22.32 3.23
N GLY A 144 15.03 -23.45 2.55
CA GLY A 144 15.69 -23.49 1.23
C GLY A 144 14.85 -22.96 0.06
N GLN A 145 13.61 -22.50 0.29
CA GLN A 145 12.69 -22.07 -0.78
C GLN A 145 12.06 -20.70 -0.53
N THR A 146 12.54 -19.95 0.44
CA THR A 146 11.92 -18.72 0.89
C THR A 146 12.84 -17.53 0.82
N GLY A 147 12.32 -16.45 0.27
CA GLY A 147 12.92 -15.12 0.31
C GLY A 147 12.10 -14.15 1.13
N ILE A 148 12.19 -12.89 0.79
CA ILE A 148 11.42 -11.81 1.42
C ILE A 148 10.61 -11.03 0.40
N THR A 149 9.59 -10.33 0.89
CA THR A 149 8.95 -9.22 0.20
C THR A 149 9.17 -7.97 1.03
N ALA A 150 9.81 -7.01 0.41
CA ALA A 150 9.93 -5.64 0.88
C ALA A 150 9.89 -4.71 -0.33
N THR A 151 10.68 -3.67 -0.38
CA THR A 151 10.55 -2.59 -1.37
C THR A 151 10.92 -3.01 -2.80
N GLY A 152 11.95 -3.85 -2.97
CA GLY A 152 12.36 -4.38 -4.27
C GLY A 152 11.26 -5.24 -4.92
N LYS A 153 10.80 -6.25 -4.18
CA LYS A 153 9.72 -7.14 -4.64
C LYS A 153 8.37 -6.43 -4.79
N ASN A 154 8.14 -5.35 -4.03
CA ASN A 154 6.92 -4.53 -4.14
C ASN A 154 6.75 -3.94 -5.55
N GLN A 155 7.84 -3.68 -6.27
CA GLN A 155 7.81 -3.17 -7.65
C GLN A 155 7.16 -4.13 -8.65
N PHE A 156 7.02 -5.42 -8.32
CA PHE A 156 6.28 -6.36 -9.19
C PHE A 156 4.81 -5.93 -9.36
N GLY A 157 4.22 -5.25 -8.37
CA GLY A 157 2.89 -4.66 -8.48
C GLY A 157 2.80 -3.47 -9.46
N SER A 158 3.92 -3.02 -10.01
CA SER A 158 3.98 -1.98 -11.04
C SER A 158 4.10 -2.54 -12.47
N ILE A 159 4.21 -3.87 -12.65
CA ILE A 159 4.50 -4.52 -13.93
C ILE A 159 3.27 -5.27 -14.45
N GLY A 160 2.98 -5.19 -15.73
CA GLY A 160 1.76 -5.72 -16.33
C GLY A 160 1.64 -7.26 -16.31
N ASN A 161 2.75 -8.00 -16.40
CA ASN A 161 2.76 -9.46 -16.26
C ASN A 161 3.93 -9.93 -15.40
N VAL A 162 3.64 -10.42 -14.20
CA VAL A 162 4.66 -10.77 -13.20
C VAL A 162 5.16 -12.23 -13.22
N PRO A 163 4.42 -13.26 -13.71
CA PRO A 163 4.92 -14.62 -13.77
C PRO A 163 6.32 -14.79 -14.38
N PRO A 164 6.70 -14.13 -15.49
CA PRO A 164 8.04 -14.20 -16.06
C PRO A 164 9.13 -13.71 -15.09
N LEU A 165 8.84 -12.69 -14.29
CA LEU A 165 9.78 -12.13 -13.31
C LEU A 165 10.12 -13.15 -12.22
N HIS A 166 9.14 -13.96 -11.80
CA HIS A 166 9.34 -15.00 -10.81
C HIS A 166 10.29 -16.10 -11.27
N LEU A 167 10.56 -16.22 -12.55
CA LEU A 167 11.56 -17.18 -13.04
C LEU A 167 12.97 -16.77 -12.62
N SER A 168 13.28 -15.49 -12.62
CA SER A 168 14.60 -14.98 -12.22
C SER A 168 14.81 -15.02 -10.70
N ILE A 169 13.72 -14.94 -9.91
CA ILE A 169 13.81 -14.99 -8.44
C ILE A 169 13.59 -16.40 -7.88
N ARG A 170 13.56 -17.42 -8.71
CA ARG A 170 13.57 -18.82 -8.26
C ARG A 170 14.87 -19.24 -7.57
N ASP A 171 15.83 -18.34 -7.50
CA ASP A 171 17.00 -18.41 -6.66
C ASP A 171 16.66 -18.55 -5.15
N TRP A 172 15.43 -18.27 -4.77
CA TRP A 172 14.90 -18.67 -3.46
C TRP A 172 14.69 -20.18 -3.38
N SER A 173 14.82 -20.88 -4.49
CA SER A 173 14.86 -22.32 -4.60
C SER A 173 16.29 -22.79 -4.87
N LYS A 174 16.52 -24.08 -4.72
CA LYS A 174 17.78 -24.75 -5.03
C LYS A 174 18.26 -24.62 -6.50
N PHE A 175 17.48 -24.00 -7.37
CA PHE A 175 17.79 -23.91 -8.80
C PHE A 175 18.59 -22.69 -9.18
N ARG A 176 18.64 -21.68 -8.32
CA ARG A 176 19.45 -20.49 -8.51
C ARG A 176 20.24 -20.22 -7.26
N GLY A 177 21.47 -19.82 -7.39
CA GLY A 177 22.39 -19.57 -6.28
C GLY A 177 22.75 -18.10 -6.14
N MET A 178 23.67 -17.83 -5.25
CA MET A 178 24.33 -16.53 -5.18
C MET A 178 25.07 -16.25 -6.49
N GLY A 179 25.15 -14.97 -6.88
CA GLY A 179 25.81 -14.56 -8.12
C GLY A 179 25.04 -14.96 -9.38
N THR A 180 23.72 -14.92 -9.34
CA THR A 180 22.86 -15.14 -10.51
C THR A 180 21.99 -13.93 -10.78
N TYR A 181 21.60 -13.75 -12.04
CA TYR A 181 20.69 -12.69 -12.46
C TYR A 181 19.40 -12.66 -11.63
N ASN A 182 18.93 -11.45 -11.32
CA ASN A 182 17.66 -11.24 -10.64
C ASN A 182 16.93 -10.02 -11.20
N SER A 183 15.69 -10.19 -11.69
CA SER A 183 14.88 -9.13 -12.30
C SER A 183 14.50 -8.00 -11.31
N ILE A 184 14.53 -8.26 -10.01
CA ILE A 184 14.34 -7.22 -9.01
C ILE A 184 15.36 -6.10 -9.16
N VAL A 185 16.60 -6.44 -9.51
CA VAL A 185 17.69 -5.47 -9.69
C VAL A 185 17.42 -4.53 -10.86
N ASP A 186 16.90 -5.04 -11.99
CA ASP A 186 16.48 -4.19 -13.10
C ASP A 186 15.40 -3.18 -12.67
N LEU A 187 14.41 -3.62 -11.89
CA LEU A 187 13.35 -2.74 -11.39
C LEU A 187 13.87 -1.73 -10.37
N MET A 188 14.74 -2.18 -9.45
CA MET A 188 15.39 -1.30 -8.47
C MET A 188 16.23 -0.21 -9.14
N ALA A 189 16.80 -0.51 -10.27
CA ALA A 189 17.66 0.40 -11.02
C ALA A 189 16.90 1.21 -12.08
N HIS A 190 15.68 0.85 -12.45
CA HIS A 190 14.92 1.51 -13.50
C HIS A 190 14.59 2.96 -13.12
N GLU A 191 14.80 3.90 -14.06
CA GLU A 191 14.65 5.35 -13.84
C GLU A 191 13.27 5.77 -13.31
N ARG A 192 12.19 5.08 -13.74
CA ARG A 192 10.81 5.36 -13.33
C ARG A 192 10.37 4.63 -12.06
N LEU A 193 11.20 3.72 -11.55
CA LEU A 193 10.92 2.94 -10.33
C LEU A 193 11.93 3.29 -9.24
N GLY A 194 12.96 2.45 -9.02
CA GLY A 194 13.95 2.74 -7.99
C GLY A 194 14.68 4.07 -8.19
N GLY A 195 14.99 4.43 -9.44
CA GLY A 195 15.65 5.71 -9.77
C GLY A 195 14.82 6.95 -9.48
N ASN A 196 13.50 6.82 -9.40
CA ASN A 196 12.56 7.91 -9.14
C ASN A 196 11.98 7.88 -7.71
N THR A 197 12.37 6.90 -6.90
CA THR A 197 11.85 6.75 -5.54
C THR A 197 12.59 7.65 -4.56
N LEU A 198 11.86 8.56 -3.93
CA LEU A 198 12.40 9.49 -2.93
C LEU A 198 12.62 8.83 -1.58
N VAL A 199 11.71 7.96 -1.20
CA VAL A 199 11.74 7.27 0.09
C VAL A 199 11.14 5.87 -0.03
N TYR A 200 11.80 4.93 0.60
CA TYR A 200 11.35 3.57 0.80
C TYR A 200 10.81 3.46 2.21
N ILE A 201 9.56 3.00 2.34
CA ILE A 201 8.89 2.77 3.62
C ILE A 201 8.50 1.30 3.67
N VAL A 202 8.75 0.67 4.80
CA VAL A 202 8.22 -0.67 5.07
C VAL A 202 7.25 -0.59 6.24
N ASP A 203 5.98 -0.81 5.95
CA ASP A 203 4.96 -1.01 6.97
C ASP A 203 5.20 -2.38 7.60
N ALA A 204 5.76 -2.34 8.80
CA ALA A 204 6.04 -3.48 9.64
C ALA A 204 5.18 -3.47 10.91
N MET A 205 3.95 -2.93 10.81
CA MET A 205 2.98 -3.02 11.93
C MET A 205 2.70 -4.48 12.26
N TYR A 206 2.62 -5.30 11.22
CA TYR A 206 2.47 -6.75 11.30
C TYR A 206 3.44 -7.41 10.32
N VAL A 207 3.85 -8.65 10.59
CA VAL A 207 4.71 -9.42 9.70
C VAL A 207 4.03 -10.70 9.27
N ASN A 208 4.19 -11.03 8.00
CA ASN A 208 3.59 -12.21 7.42
C ASN A 208 4.65 -13.29 7.14
N PRO A 209 4.44 -14.54 7.61
CA PRO A 209 5.40 -15.63 7.40
C PRO A 209 5.39 -16.21 5.99
N ILE A 210 4.39 -15.90 5.19
CA ILE A 210 4.25 -16.30 3.77
C ILE A 210 3.70 -15.13 2.97
N HIS A 211 3.62 -15.22 1.66
CA HIS A 211 3.21 -14.10 0.80
C HIS A 211 1.77 -13.59 1.06
N ASN A 212 0.87 -14.42 1.59
CA ASN A 212 -0.53 -14.10 1.88
C ASN A 212 -1.12 -14.86 3.10
N GLY A 213 -0.32 -15.17 4.12
CA GLY A 213 -0.79 -15.84 5.33
C GLY A 213 -1.19 -14.88 6.45
N ARG A 214 -1.51 -15.42 7.60
CA ARG A 214 -1.83 -14.64 8.80
C ARG A 214 -0.58 -14.02 9.40
N ALA A 215 -0.73 -12.83 9.99
CA ALA A 215 0.33 -12.17 10.73
C ALA A 215 0.87 -13.03 11.88
N VAL A 216 2.17 -12.90 12.13
CA VAL A 216 2.85 -13.57 13.24
C VAL A 216 3.51 -12.55 14.16
N ARG A 217 3.64 -12.93 15.43
CA ARG A 217 4.39 -12.17 16.42
C ARG A 217 5.86 -12.56 16.37
N PHE A 218 6.73 -11.58 16.61
CA PHE A 218 8.16 -11.83 16.75
C PHE A 218 8.50 -12.12 18.19
N LYS A 219 9.30 -13.18 18.41
CA LYS A 219 9.61 -13.71 19.73
C LYS A 219 10.77 -12.98 20.40
N ARG A 220 11.76 -12.57 19.59
CA ARG A 220 12.98 -11.93 20.10
C ARG A 220 12.72 -10.49 20.51
N ALA A 221 13.56 -9.96 21.39
CA ALA A 221 13.61 -8.53 21.66
C ALA A 221 13.85 -7.75 20.35
N PRO A 222 13.31 -6.54 20.20
CA PRO A 222 12.55 -5.77 21.19
C PRO A 222 11.07 -6.14 21.25
N PHE A 223 10.61 -7.12 20.46
CA PHE A 223 9.18 -7.43 20.27
C PHE A 223 8.63 -8.36 21.36
N ASN A 224 9.45 -9.26 21.93
CA ASN A 224 9.12 -10.08 23.10
C ASN A 224 7.75 -10.78 23.01
N ASP A 225 7.54 -11.54 21.95
CA ASP A 225 6.29 -12.21 21.59
C ASP A 225 5.14 -11.21 21.27
N GLY A 226 5.49 -10.00 20.89
CA GLY A 226 4.57 -8.93 20.46
C GLY A 226 4.52 -8.75 18.95
N TRP A 227 3.63 -7.86 18.52
CA TRP A 227 3.61 -7.38 17.15
C TRP A 227 4.82 -6.48 16.90
N THR A 228 5.27 -6.44 15.67
CA THR A 228 6.42 -5.59 15.30
C THR A 228 6.12 -4.10 15.41
N SER A 229 4.86 -3.68 15.20
CA SER A 229 4.34 -2.32 15.46
C SER A 229 5.33 -1.21 15.08
N SER A 230 5.94 -1.32 13.90
CA SER A 230 7.05 -0.48 13.48
C SER A 230 6.90 -0.04 12.03
N PHE A 231 7.55 1.08 11.70
CA PHE A 231 7.85 1.49 10.35
C PHE A 231 9.35 1.55 10.16
N LEU A 232 9.82 1.07 9.02
CA LEU A 232 11.18 1.28 8.58
C LEU A 232 11.16 2.31 7.44
N ALA A 233 12.12 3.21 7.41
CA ALA A 233 12.25 4.18 6.32
C ALA A 233 13.71 4.38 5.95
N SER A 234 13.99 4.51 4.66
CA SER A 234 15.32 4.77 4.12
C SER A 234 15.20 5.46 2.75
N ASN A 235 16.23 6.20 2.35
CA ASN A 235 16.45 6.59 0.98
C ASN A 235 17.38 5.62 0.23
N ASP A 236 17.95 4.65 0.93
CA ASP A 236 18.76 3.57 0.37
C ASP A 236 17.92 2.30 0.29
N GLN A 237 17.58 1.89 -0.94
CA GLN A 237 16.72 0.75 -1.21
C GLN A 237 17.37 -0.60 -0.86
N VAL A 238 18.69 -0.69 -0.91
CA VAL A 238 19.42 -1.93 -0.58
C VAL A 238 19.58 -2.06 0.92
N ALA A 239 19.85 -0.96 1.61
CA ALA A 239 19.98 -0.95 3.06
C ALA A 239 18.66 -1.35 3.76
N ILE A 240 17.52 -0.83 3.28
CA ILE A 240 16.23 -1.20 3.90
C ILE A 240 15.87 -2.67 3.66
N GLU A 241 16.21 -3.24 2.48
CA GLU A 241 16.05 -4.67 2.18
C GLU A 241 16.91 -5.52 3.13
N SER A 242 18.17 -5.11 3.35
CA SER A 242 19.10 -5.78 4.27
C SER A 242 18.55 -5.84 5.68
N VAL A 243 18.03 -4.72 6.19
CA VAL A 243 17.43 -4.63 7.53
C VAL A 243 16.18 -5.50 7.63
N VAL A 244 15.29 -5.47 6.63
CA VAL A 244 14.09 -6.32 6.59
C VAL A 244 14.48 -7.80 6.61
N LEU A 245 15.46 -8.19 5.81
CA LEU A 245 15.93 -9.57 5.75
C LEU A 245 16.48 -10.04 7.10
N ASP A 246 17.29 -9.22 7.77
CA ASP A 246 17.90 -9.56 9.05
C ASP A 246 16.83 -9.74 10.15
N PHE A 247 15.82 -8.87 10.21
CA PHE A 247 14.69 -9.04 11.11
C PHE A 247 13.94 -10.35 10.83
N ILE A 248 13.59 -10.62 9.58
CA ILE A 248 12.87 -11.84 9.20
C ILE A 248 13.72 -13.08 9.48
N ARG A 249 15.00 -13.07 9.12
CA ARG A 249 15.94 -14.20 9.28
C ARG A 249 16.19 -14.53 10.76
N SER A 250 16.08 -13.54 11.65
CA SER A 250 16.21 -13.76 13.09
C SER A 250 15.04 -14.51 13.72
N GLU A 251 13.88 -14.50 13.07
CA GLU A 251 12.63 -15.05 13.60
C GLU A 251 12.13 -16.28 12.81
N MET A 252 12.46 -16.34 11.54
CA MET A 252 11.93 -17.34 10.61
C MET A 252 13.02 -17.84 9.65
N PRO A 253 13.00 -19.12 9.27
CA PRO A 253 13.93 -19.65 8.29
C PRO A 253 13.74 -18.97 6.93
N VAL A 254 14.84 -18.59 6.30
CA VAL A 254 14.92 -17.97 4.96
C VAL A 254 16.01 -18.68 4.17
N ALA A 255 15.88 -18.76 2.86
CA ALA A 255 16.90 -19.35 1.99
C ALA A 255 18.24 -18.62 2.15
N ALA A 256 19.33 -19.39 2.08
CA ALA A 256 20.69 -18.85 2.24
C ALA A 256 21.03 -17.80 1.16
N ASN A 257 20.38 -17.88 0.00
CA ASN A 257 20.58 -16.99 -1.15
C ASN A 257 19.45 -15.95 -1.30
N ALA A 258 18.65 -15.70 -0.26
CA ALA A 258 17.55 -14.73 -0.30
C ALA A 258 18.03 -13.30 -0.52
N ASP A 259 19.28 -13.02 -0.23
CA ASP A 259 19.97 -11.74 -0.42
C ASP A 259 20.74 -11.62 -1.74
N ASN A 260 20.61 -12.60 -2.64
CA ASN A 260 21.31 -12.56 -3.94
C ASN A 260 21.10 -11.22 -4.66
N PHE A 261 19.85 -10.76 -4.78
CA PHE A 261 19.54 -9.49 -5.46
C PHE A 261 20.13 -8.26 -4.75
N MET A 262 20.34 -8.32 -3.43
CA MET A 262 20.98 -7.23 -2.68
C MET A 262 22.47 -7.14 -2.98
N HIS A 263 23.16 -8.29 -3.11
CA HIS A 263 24.56 -8.35 -3.57
C HIS A 263 24.70 -7.84 -5.00
N GLU A 264 23.81 -8.23 -5.90
CA GLU A 264 23.76 -7.75 -7.28
C GLU A 264 23.52 -6.23 -7.33
N ALA A 265 22.54 -5.73 -6.58
CA ALA A 265 22.17 -4.33 -6.53
C ALA A 265 23.25 -3.45 -5.87
N ALA A 266 23.86 -3.92 -4.79
CA ALA A 266 24.93 -3.19 -4.11
C ALA A 266 26.18 -3.05 -5.01
N ASN A 267 26.38 -3.95 -5.94
CA ASN A 267 27.53 -3.98 -6.86
C ASN A 267 27.10 -3.93 -8.32
N ILE A 268 26.03 -3.23 -8.65
CA ILE A 268 25.44 -3.25 -10.00
C ILE A 268 26.42 -2.86 -11.12
N GLY A 269 27.46 -2.09 -10.82
CA GLY A 269 28.53 -1.76 -11.77
C GLY A 269 29.50 -2.91 -12.06
N ASN A 270 29.58 -3.91 -11.17
CA ASN A 270 30.35 -5.14 -11.31
C ASN A 270 29.68 -6.25 -10.48
N PRO A 271 28.48 -6.70 -10.87
CA PRO A 271 27.69 -7.60 -10.07
C PRO A 271 28.30 -9.01 -10.00
N PRO A 272 28.06 -9.77 -8.92
CA PRO A 272 28.57 -11.13 -8.76
C PRO A 272 28.20 -12.08 -9.91
N SER A 273 27.03 -11.87 -10.54
CA SER A 273 26.60 -12.65 -11.71
C SER A 273 27.38 -12.37 -12.98
N GLY A 274 28.11 -11.26 -13.05
CA GLY A 274 28.73 -10.77 -14.28
C GLY A 274 27.73 -10.22 -15.31
N ILE A 275 26.44 -10.16 -14.99
CA ILE A 275 25.40 -9.63 -15.87
C ILE A 275 25.51 -8.11 -15.92
N ARG A 276 25.51 -7.55 -17.11
CA ARG A 276 25.40 -6.12 -17.29
C ARG A 276 23.93 -5.71 -17.25
N TYR A 277 23.52 -5.09 -16.15
CA TYR A 277 22.17 -4.57 -16.02
C TYR A 277 21.93 -3.38 -16.94
N GLU A 278 20.84 -3.42 -17.72
CA GLU A 278 20.52 -2.44 -18.76
C GLU A 278 20.39 -0.99 -18.22
N GLY A 279 20.89 -0.03 -19.02
CA GLY A 279 20.74 1.40 -18.74
C GLY A 279 21.47 1.89 -17.49
N ARG A 280 22.45 1.15 -16.93
CA ARG A 280 23.07 1.48 -15.63
C ARG A 280 24.49 2.00 -15.76
N ALA A 281 24.64 3.29 -15.47
CA ALA A 281 25.94 3.91 -15.24
C ALA A 281 26.34 3.91 -13.76
N GLN A 282 25.45 3.47 -12.87
CA GLN A 282 25.68 3.47 -11.42
C GLN A 282 26.63 2.36 -10.98
N LYS A 283 27.47 2.66 -10.00
CA LYS A 283 28.38 1.67 -9.41
C LYS A 283 27.66 0.80 -8.37
N SER A 284 26.66 1.36 -7.70
CA SER A 284 25.88 0.75 -6.62
C SER A 284 24.49 1.38 -6.57
N LEU A 285 23.49 0.60 -6.16
CA LEU A 285 22.13 1.08 -5.85
C LEU A 285 21.92 1.28 -4.35
N GLY A 286 22.92 0.98 -3.53
CA GLY A 286 22.86 1.15 -2.09
C GLY A 286 23.81 0.19 -1.36
N VAL A 287 23.68 0.14 -0.04
CA VAL A 287 24.59 -0.61 0.83
C VAL A 287 23.92 -1.91 1.28
N HIS A 288 24.59 -3.03 0.99
CA HIS A 288 24.22 -4.34 1.56
C HIS A 288 25.21 -4.77 2.62
N GLU A 289 24.71 -5.06 3.80
CA GLU A 289 25.42 -5.70 4.89
C GLU A 289 24.44 -6.33 5.89
N HIS A 290 24.94 -7.19 6.76
CA HIS A 290 24.18 -7.77 7.85
C HIS A 290 24.60 -7.19 9.18
N TRP A 291 23.69 -7.16 10.14
CA TRP A 291 24.02 -6.79 11.52
C TRP A 291 24.96 -7.83 12.17
N ASN A 292 25.65 -7.40 13.23
CA ASN A 292 26.59 -8.25 13.96
C ASN A 292 25.92 -9.50 14.58
N ASN A 293 24.73 -9.34 15.14
CA ASN A 293 23.93 -10.43 15.72
C ASN A 293 22.47 -9.95 15.98
N PRO A 294 21.51 -10.89 16.16
CA PRO A 294 20.11 -10.53 16.39
C PRO A 294 19.79 -9.83 17.70
N ASP A 295 20.67 -9.87 18.67
CA ASP A 295 20.44 -9.26 19.98
C ASP A 295 20.87 -7.78 19.98
N ASP A 296 22.06 -7.46 19.47
CA ASP A 296 22.59 -6.10 19.38
C ASP A 296 22.05 -5.33 18.19
N ARG A 297 21.89 -6.00 17.04
CA ARG A 297 21.40 -5.43 15.77
C ARG A 297 22.20 -4.22 15.29
N MET A 298 23.53 -4.30 15.46
CA MET A 298 24.46 -3.24 15.11
C MET A 298 25.03 -3.47 13.72
N TYR A 299 24.87 -2.51 12.84
CA TYR A 299 25.52 -2.43 11.54
C TYR A 299 26.86 -1.69 11.61
N SER A 300 27.63 -1.72 10.54
CA SER A 300 28.99 -1.15 10.53
C SER A 300 29.03 0.30 11.00
N ARG A 301 28.10 1.15 10.57
CA ARG A 301 28.07 2.55 11.01
C ARG A 301 27.63 2.70 12.46
N ASN A 302 26.74 1.85 12.95
CA ASN A 302 26.42 1.81 14.39
C ASN A 302 27.66 1.47 15.22
N LEU A 303 28.55 0.64 14.69
CA LEU A 303 29.85 0.30 15.28
C LEU A 303 30.92 1.38 15.03
N LYS A 304 30.53 2.55 14.49
CA LYS A 304 31.39 3.73 14.27
C LYS A 304 32.54 3.52 13.28
N THR A 305 32.35 2.66 12.28
CA THR A 305 33.31 2.49 11.19
C THR A 305 33.30 3.63 10.19
N GLY A 306 32.29 4.51 10.25
CA GLY A 306 32.08 5.64 9.34
C GLY A 306 31.45 5.23 8.00
N LYS A 307 31.23 3.94 7.73
CA LYS A 307 30.65 3.39 6.49
C LYS A 307 29.56 2.37 6.82
N GLY A 308 28.79 1.99 5.82
CA GLY A 308 27.76 0.97 5.96
C GLY A 308 26.41 1.52 6.40
N ILE A 309 25.54 0.63 6.87
CA ILE A 309 24.20 0.93 7.35
C ILE A 309 24.28 1.50 8.77
N GLU A 310 23.38 2.41 9.08
CA GLU A 310 23.09 2.85 10.44
C GLU A 310 21.61 2.58 10.73
N LEU A 311 21.34 1.65 11.62
CA LEU A 311 19.99 1.41 12.11
C LEU A 311 19.71 2.33 13.29
N TYR A 312 18.90 3.35 13.05
CA TYR A 312 18.50 4.29 14.08
C TYR A 312 17.07 3.99 14.56
N ARG A 313 16.92 3.76 15.86
CA ARG A 313 15.63 3.53 16.47
C ARG A 313 15.04 4.84 16.98
N VAL A 314 13.85 5.18 16.48
CA VAL A 314 13.01 6.25 17.03
C VAL A 314 11.90 5.61 17.84
N PRO A 315 11.98 5.53 19.18
CA PRO A 315 10.87 5.03 19.97
C PRO A 315 9.69 6.00 19.85
N LEU A 316 8.49 5.45 19.81
CA LEU A 316 7.30 6.28 20.04
C LEU A 316 7.35 6.73 21.50
N ASP A 317 7.23 8.03 21.69
CA ASP A 317 7.07 8.59 23.03
C ASP A 317 5.68 8.18 23.55
N ALA A 318 5.67 7.33 24.57
CA ALA A 318 4.44 6.85 25.19
C ALA A 318 3.62 7.99 25.83
N GLU A 319 4.26 9.11 26.13
CA GLU A 319 3.62 10.31 26.67
C GLU A 319 3.19 11.31 25.59
N ARG A 320 3.47 11.00 24.33
CA ARG A 320 3.04 11.85 23.21
C ARG A 320 1.51 11.85 23.10
N PRO A 321 0.90 13.00 22.89
CA PRO A 321 -0.52 13.08 22.60
C PRO A 321 -0.89 12.24 21.37
N ALA A 322 -1.95 11.45 21.49
CA ALA A 322 -2.39 10.57 20.42
C ALA A 322 -3.93 10.52 20.35
N ILE A 323 -4.43 10.25 19.15
CA ILE A 323 -5.82 9.84 18.90
C ILE A 323 -5.77 8.32 18.77
N GLU A 324 -6.38 7.60 19.73
CA GLU A 324 -6.43 6.15 19.72
C GLU A 324 -7.46 5.66 18.70
N TYR A 325 -8.57 6.36 18.58
CA TYR A 325 -9.54 6.21 17.50
C TYR A 325 -10.41 7.46 17.32
N PHE A 326 -10.85 7.66 16.11
CA PHE A 326 -11.91 8.59 15.73
C PHE A 326 -12.67 8.00 14.55
N TYR A 327 -13.91 7.62 14.74
CA TYR A 327 -14.73 6.97 13.72
C TYR A 327 -16.21 7.31 13.92
N SER A 328 -17.04 6.97 12.94
CA SER A 328 -18.49 7.08 12.98
C SER A 328 -19.14 5.69 12.90
N ASP A 329 -20.33 5.55 13.49
CA ASP A 329 -21.12 4.32 13.41
C ASP A 329 -21.56 3.99 11.99
N ARG A 330 -21.54 4.99 11.08
CA ARG A 330 -21.80 4.86 9.66
C ARG A 330 -21.05 5.92 8.86
N ILE A 331 -20.61 5.57 7.66
CA ILE A 331 -19.86 6.47 6.78
C ILE A 331 -20.72 7.50 6.06
N SER A 332 -22.05 7.32 6.08
CA SER A 332 -23.00 8.20 5.42
C SER A 332 -24.27 8.36 6.22
N LYS A 333 -24.83 9.57 6.17
CA LYS A 333 -26.18 9.92 6.62
C LYS A 333 -27.12 9.81 5.44
N ILE A 334 -28.19 9.07 5.60
CA ILE A 334 -29.27 8.96 4.61
C ILE A 334 -30.50 9.64 5.23
N GLU A 335 -31.05 10.62 4.51
CA GLU A 335 -32.20 11.43 4.98
C GLU A 335 -31.93 12.02 6.38
N ASP A 336 -32.85 11.83 7.33
CA ASP A 336 -32.75 12.36 8.70
C ASP A 336 -32.07 11.43 9.70
N GLN A 337 -31.44 10.35 9.23
CA GLN A 337 -30.76 9.41 10.13
C GLN A 337 -29.56 10.08 10.83
N PRO A 338 -29.47 10.00 12.16
CA PRO A 338 -28.32 10.54 12.87
C PRO A 338 -27.09 9.66 12.63
N VAL A 339 -25.92 10.28 12.71
CA VAL A 339 -24.62 9.60 12.74
C VAL A 339 -23.97 9.88 14.08
N THR A 340 -23.41 8.86 14.72
CA THR A 340 -22.69 9.03 15.97
C THR A 340 -21.19 8.98 15.71
N LEU A 341 -20.48 10.02 16.11
CA LEU A 341 -19.04 10.08 16.14
C LEU A 341 -18.52 9.53 17.47
N TYR A 342 -17.45 8.76 17.46
CA TYR A 342 -16.79 8.22 18.65
C TYR A 342 -15.31 8.55 18.60
N TRP A 343 -14.73 8.93 19.76
CA TRP A 343 -13.31 9.17 19.86
C TRP A 343 -12.74 8.78 21.22
N LYS A 344 -11.45 8.49 21.18
CA LYS A 344 -10.62 8.31 22.37
C LYS A 344 -9.23 8.86 22.08
N THR A 345 -8.74 9.64 23.02
CA THR A 345 -7.41 10.26 22.96
C THR A 345 -6.60 9.97 24.21
N SER A 346 -5.32 10.16 24.13
CA SER A 346 -4.39 10.00 25.26
C SER A 346 -3.36 11.13 25.30
N ASN A 347 -2.89 11.44 26.51
CA ASN A 347 -1.78 12.35 26.80
C ASN A 347 -1.93 13.79 26.29
N GLY A 348 -3.13 14.18 25.88
CA GLY A 348 -3.45 15.55 25.51
C GLY A 348 -3.88 16.40 26.72
N GLU A 349 -3.66 17.69 26.62
CA GLU A 349 -4.15 18.68 27.59
C GLU A 349 -5.52 19.24 27.15
N GLU A 350 -5.75 19.33 25.86
CA GLU A 350 -6.99 19.83 25.27
C GLU A 350 -7.32 19.00 24.02
N VAL A 351 -8.59 18.63 23.86
CA VAL A 351 -9.10 17.93 22.68
C VAL A 351 -10.17 18.80 22.03
N LEU A 352 -10.06 18.95 20.72
CA LEU A 352 -10.98 19.76 19.91
C LEU A 352 -11.66 18.89 18.86
N LEU A 353 -12.98 19.03 18.75
CA LEU A 353 -13.75 18.50 17.61
C LEU A 353 -14.28 19.71 16.81
N ASN A 354 -13.86 19.84 15.56
CA ASN A 354 -14.14 21.03 14.72
C ASN A 354 -13.84 22.36 15.40
N GLY A 355 -12.76 22.41 16.20
CA GLY A 355 -12.36 23.60 16.94
C GLY A 355 -13.06 23.80 18.30
N GLU A 356 -14.10 23.05 18.62
CA GLU A 356 -14.78 23.10 19.91
C GLU A 356 -14.13 22.12 20.90
N VAL A 357 -13.94 22.59 22.14
CA VAL A 357 -13.34 21.77 23.21
C VAL A 357 -14.29 20.63 23.61
N VAL A 358 -13.77 19.43 23.60
CA VAL A 358 -14.49 18.21 23.98
C VAL A 358 -13.71 17.40 25.02
N ALA A 359 -14.36 16.43 25.65
CA ALA A 359 -13.69 15.52 26.56
C ALA A 359 -12.66 14.65 25.81
N ALA A 360 -11.64 14.17 26.52
CA ALA A 360 -10.60 13.30 25.96
C ALA A 360 -11.17 12.01 25.34
N ASN A 361 -12.28 11.50 25.90
CA ASN A 361 -13.01 10.35 25.37
C ASN A 361 -14.48 10.72 25.29
N GLY A 362 -15.13 10.34 24.21
CA GLY A 362 -16.54 10.70 24.08
C GLY A 362 -17.20 10.20 22.80
N SER A 363 -18.43 10.62 22.68
CA SER A 363 -19.22 10.48 21.47
C SER A 363 -20.17 11.67 21.31
N CYS A 364 -20.54 12.00 20.10
CA CYS A 364 -21.60 12.96 19.81
C CYS A 364 -22.43 12.52 18.62
N VAL A 365 -23.72 12.89 18.65
CA VAL A 365 -24.62 12.65 17.53
C VAL A 365 -24.61 13.88 16.62
N VAL A 366 -24.40 13.64 15.34
CA VAL A 366 -24.38 14.68 14.32
C VAL A 366 -25.43 14.41 13.22
N LYS A 367 -25.95 15.46 12.64
CA LYS A 367 -26.91 15.41 11.52
C LYS A 367 -26.52 16.46 10.48
N PRO A 368 -25.40 16.30 9.78
CA PRO A 368 -25.00 17.30 8.79
C PRO A 368 -26.01 17.36 7.64
N GLU A 369 -26.42 18.56 7.24
CA GLU A 369 -27.33 18.75 6.11
C GLU A 369 -26.64 18.44 4.78
N THR A 370 -25.35 18.73 4.70
CA THR A 370 -24.48 18.40 3.56
C THR A 370 -23.32 17.53 4.03
N SER A 371 -22.62 16.90 3.11
CA SER A 371 -21.39 16.17 3.47
C SER A 371 -20.42 17.09 4.20
N LEU A 372 -19.98 16.67 5.38
CA LEU A 372 -19.14 17.48 6.26
C LEU A 372 -17.94 16.70 6.77
N MET A 373 -16.79 17.34 6.73
CA MET A 373 -15.56 16.81 7.34
C MET A 373 -15.50 17.24 8.81
N TYR A 374 -15.29 16.27 9.68
CA TYR A 374 -15.04 16.46 11.09
C TYR A 374 -13.54 16.31 11.36
N GLU A 375 -12.98 17.21 12.13
CA GLU A 375 -11.57 17.17 12.54
C GLU A 375 -11.49 17.02 14.05
N LEU A 376 -10.80 15.99 14.51
CA LEU A 376 -10.43 15.79 15.90
C LEU A 376 -8.96 16.17 16.07
N ALA A 377 -8.66 17.13 16.94
CA ALA A 377 -7.31 17.59 17.22
C ALA A 377 -6.98 17.44 18.71
N VAL A 378 -5.75 17.02 19.00
CA VAL A 378 -5.23 16.91 20.37
C VAL A 378 -4.08 17.89 20.54
N LYS A 379 -4.17 18.76 21.55
CA LYS A 379 -3.15 19.75 21.87
C LYS A 379 -2.38 19.39 23.14
N LYS A 380 -1.13 19.79 23.17
CA LYS A 380 -0.26 19.81 24.37
C LYS A 380 0.71 20.99 24.25
N GLY A 381 0.88 21.73 25.35
CA GLY A 381 1.69 22.93 25.34
C GLY A 381 1.17 24.00 24.38
N GLY A 382 -0.15 24.12 24.21
CA GLY A 382 -0.79 25.09 23.32
C GLY A 382 -0.69 24.79 21.83
N THR A 383 -0.02 23.70 21.42
CA THR A 383 0.15 23.33 20.01
C THR A 383 -0.55 22.02 19.68
N VAL A 384 -1.07 21.91 18.45
CA VAL A 384 -1.67 20.67 17.94
C VAL A 384 -0.56 19.63 17.75
N GLN A 385 -0.72 18.46 18.37
CA GLN A 385 0.23 17.36 18.34
C GLN A 385 -0.30 16.15 17.57
N ALA A 386 -1.63 15.94 17.53
CA ALA A 386 -2.28 14.91 16.75
C ALA A 386 -3.55 15.44 16.12
N VAL A 387 -3.84 15.03 14.90
CA VAL A 387 -5.05 15.37 14.15
C VAL A 387 -5.53 14.14 13.39
N GLN A 388 -6.85 13.93 13.38
CA GLN A 388 -7.51 12.97 12.50
C GLN A 388 -8.77 13.58 11.92
N LYS A 389 -9.02 13.31 10.63
CA LYS A 389 -10.18 13.78 9.89
C LYS A 389 -11.10 12.61 9.55
N LEU A 390 -12.39 12.89 9.54
CA LEU A 390 -13.46 11.96 9.21
C LEU A 390 -14.54 12.69 8.41
N VAL A 391 -14.93 12.16 7.26
CA VAL A 391 -16.03 12.72 6.48
C VAL A 391 -17.29 11.91 6.73
N VAL A 392 -18.36 12.60 7.12
CA VAL A 392 -19.72 12.07 7.10
C VAL A 392 -20.41 12.59 5.85
N ARG A 393 -20.68 11.71 4.90
CA ARG A 393 -21.44 12.05 3.70
C ARG A 393 -22.91 12.20 4.05
N SER A 394 -23.56 13.21 3.51
CA SER A 394 -25.00 13.41 3.66
C SER A 394 -25.68 13.28 2.32
N PHE A 395 -26.60 12.34 2.23
CA PHE A 395 -27.43 12.14 1.06
C PHE A 395 -28.87 12.54 1.41
N THR A 396 -29.39 13.49 0.66
CA THR A 396 -30.79 13.88 0.64
C THR A 396 -31.40 13.38 -0.67
N ASP A 397 -32.64 13.02 -0.70
CA ASP A 397 -33.31 12.54 -1.93
C ASP A 397 -32.71 11.21 -2.47
N VAL A 398 -32.61 10.23 -1.60
CA VAL A 398 -32.11 8.89 -1.93
C VAL A 398 -33.23 8.11 -2.64
N ARG A 399 -32.94 7.63 -3.84
CA ARG A 399 -33.81 6.71 -4.60
C ARG A 399 -33.21 5.32 -4.59
N CYS A 400 -33.96 4.36 -4.13
CA CYS A 400 -33.60 2.94 -4.19
C CYS A 400 -34.21 2.31 -5.43
N TYR A 401 -33.39 1.63 -6.20
CA TYR A 401 -33.80 0.81 -7.33
C TYR A 401 -33.63 -0.65 -6.94
N ASP A 402 -34.75 -1.37 -6.87
CA ASP A 402 -34.71 -2.80 -6.53
C ASP A 402 -34.09 -3.58 -7.71
N VAL A 403 -33.37 -4.63 -7.40
CA VAL A 403 -32.80 -5.54 -8.39
C VAL A 403 -33.90 -6.18 -9.26
N LYS A 404 -35.12 -6.33 -8.73
CA LYS A 404 -36.29 -6.85 -9.45
C LYS A 404 -36.82 -5.91 -10.54
N GLU A 405 -36.43 -4.65 -10.50
CA GLU A 405 -36.78 -3.64 -11.51
C GLU A 405 -35.74 -3.60 -12.65
N ALA A 406 -34.63 -4.31 -12.48
CA ALA A 406 -33.59 -4.37 -13.51
C ALA A 406 -34.04 -5.22 -14.71
N GLN A 407 -33.69 -4.77 -15.90
CA GLN A 407 -33.71 -5.60 -17.09
C GLN A 407 -32.51 -6.56 -17.04
N THR A 408 -32.76 -7.84 -17.28
CA THR A 408 -31.73 -8.88 -17.23
C THR A 408 -31.35 -9.31 -18.64
N GLU A 409 -30.06 -9.52 -18.85
CA GLU A 409 -29.53 -10.08 -20.10
C GLU A 409 -28.54 -11.20 -19.81
N GLY A 410 -28.44 -12.16 -20.72
CA GLY A 410 -27.48 -13.26 -20.67
C GLY A 410 -27.67 -14.16 -19.46
N SER A 411 -26.68 -14.33 -18.65
CA SER A 411 -26.67 -15.23 -17.47
C SER A 411 -27.21 -14.59 -16.18
N ALA A 412 -27.70 -13.36 -16.24
CA ALA A 412 -28.28 -12.67 -15.09
C ALA A 412 -29.68 -13.23 -14.75
N ILE A 413 -29.87 -13.66 -13.51
CA ILE A 413 -31.13 -14.17 -12.97
C ILE A 413 -31.45 -13.39 -11.70
N VAL A 414 -32.65 -12.84 -11.62
CA VAL A 414 -33.14 -12.15 -10.43
C VAL A 414 -33.95 -13.16 -9.59
N GLU A 415 -33.53 -13.38 -8.37
CA GLU A 415 -34.16 -14.30 -7.42
C GLU A 415 -35.29 -13.60 -6.64
N ALA A 416 -36.22 -14.41 -6.16
CA ALA A 416 -37.41 -13.91 -5.44
C ALA A 416 -37.07 -13.15 -4.15
N GLU A 417 -35.94 -13.48 -3.53
CA GLU A 417 -35.43 -12.87 -2.31
C GLU A 417 -34.87 -11.45 -2.52
N GLY A 418 -34.80 -10.97 -3.77
CA GLY A 418 -34.37 -9.61 -4.08
C GLY A 418 -32.85 -9.47 -4.27
N PHE A 419 -32.22 -10.51 -4.79
CA PHE A 419 -30.84 -10.43 -5.28
C PHE A 419 -30.75 -11.00 -6.71
N ALA A 420 -29.69 -10.69 -7.42
CA ALA A 420 -29.40 -11.25 -8.72
C ALA A 420 -28.14 -12.11 -8.69
N GLU A 421 -28.21 -13.23 -9.39
CA GLU A 421 -27.07 -14.11 -9.60
C GLU A 421 -26.69 -14.16 -11.08
N PHE A 422 -25.42 -14.30 -11.36
CA PHE A 422 -24.92 -14.59 -12.71
C PHE A 422 -24.54 -16.07 -12.77
N ARG A 423 -25.39 -16.89 -13.38
CA ARG A 423 -25.19 -18.34 -13.50
C ARG A 423 -24.68 -18.70 -14.88
N GLY A 424 -23.62 -19.50 -14.94
CA GLY A 424 -23.03 -20.00 -16.18
C GLY A 424 -21.84 -20.90 -15.93
N GLU A 425 -21.38 -21.59 -16.99
CA GLU A 425 -20.15 -22.35 -16.92
C GLU A 425 -18.94 -21.44 -16.71
N LYS A 426 -17.95 -21.90 -15.96
CA LYS A 426 -16.75 -21.14 -15.62
C LYS A 426 -16.07 -20.58 -16.87
N GLY A 427 -16.07 -19.27 -17.03
CA GLY A 427 -15.45 -18.54 -18.14
C GLY A 427 -16.37 -18.23 -19.33
N SER A 428 -17.66 -18.63 -19.30
CA SER A 428 -18.62 -18.40 -20.41
C SER A 428 -19.80 -17.51 -20.03
N SER A 429 -20.02 -17.22 -18.76
CA SER A 429 -21.18 -16.43 -18.33
C SER A 429 -20.96 -14.93 -18.57
N LYS A 430 -21.69 -14.38 -19.52
CA LYS A 430 -21.87 -12.94 -19.70
C LYS A 430 -23.31 -12.59 -19.38
N GLY A 431 -23.51 -11.70 -18.42
CA GLY A 431 -24.83 -11.21 -18.07
C GLY A 431 -24.76 -9.73 -17.71
N ALA A 432 -25.86 -9.05 -17.86
CA ALA A 432 -26.00 -7.66 -17.47
C ALA A 432 -27.29 -7.43 -16.69
N LEU A 433 -27.22 -6.46 -15.79
CA LEU A 433 -28.37 -5.85 -15.13
C LEU A 433 -28.41 -4.41 -15.54
N THR A 434 -29.55 -3.98 -16.05
CA THR A 434 -29.75 -2.60 -16.52
C THR A 434 -30.90 -1.96 -15.79
N TRP A 435 -30.66 -0.80 -15.19
CA TRP A 435 -31.70 0.06 -14.60
C TRP A 435 -31.83 1.33 -15.41
N GLN A 436 -33.04 1.79 -15.57
CA GLN A 436 -33.32 3.10 -16.11
C GLN A 436 -33.50 4.09 -14.96
N ILE A 437 -32.47 4.93 -14.75
CA ILE A 437 -32.41 5.86 -13.63
C ILE A 437 -32.86 7.25 -14.11
N GLY A 438 -33.91 7.78 -13.49
CA GLY A 438 -34.34 9.16 -13.71
C GLY A 438 -33.67 10.11 -12.73
N VAL A 439 -32.90 11.09 -13.22
CA VAL A 439 -32.36 12.18 -12.40
C VAL A 439 -33.25 13.43 -12.49
N PRO A 440 -33.55 14.10 -11.37
CA PRO A 440 -34.53 15.21 -11.37
C PRO A 440 -33.98 16.49 -11.99
N ALA A 441 -32.67 16.67 -12.00
CA ALA A 441 -32.00 17.86 -12.52
C ALA A 441 -30.55 17.54 -12.91
N THR A 442 -29.90 18.45 -13.61
CA THR A 442 -28.46 18.36 -13.85
C THR A 442 -27.72 18.59 -12.53
N GLY A 443 -26.82 17.69 -12.18
CA GLY A 443 -26.08 17.75 -10.92
C GLY A 443 -25.10 16.59 -10.77
N GLU A 444 -24.44 16.54 -9.62
CA GLU A 444 -23.56 15.44 -9.23
C GLU A 444 -24.36 14.42 -8.41
N TYR A 445 -24.25 13.15 -8.76
CA TYR A 445 -24.97 12.05 -8.14
C TYR A 445 -24.00 10.94 -7.73
N TYR A 446 -24.31 10.28 -6.60
CA TYR A 446 -23.58 9.11 -6.14
C TYR A 446 -24.41 7.85 -6.37
N LEU A 447 -23.83 6.85 -7.02
CA LEU A 447 -24.40 5.52 -7.16
C LEU A 447 -23.80 4.60 -6.10
N LEU A 448 -24.66 3.98 -5.28
CA LEU A 448 -24.27 3.03 -4.26
C LEU A 448 -24.78 1.64 -4.66
N PHE A 449 -23.86 0.70 -4.82
CA PHE A 449 -24.18 -0.69 -5.10
C PHE A 449 -23.82 -1.55 -3.89
N SER A 450 -24.72 -2.48 -3.55
CA SER A 450 -24.42 -3.55 -2.62
C SER A 450 -24.33 -4.85 -3.39
N TYR A 451 -23.18 -5.49 -3.38
CA TYR A 451 -22.98 -6.77 -4.04
C TYR A 451 -22.11 -7.70 -3.20
N SER A 452 -22.31 -8.99 -3.40
CA SER A 452 -21.51 -10.05 -2.82
C SER A 452 -21.00 -10.93 -3.96
N GLY A 453 -19.71 -11.09 -4.10
CA GLY A 453 -19.15 -11.88 -5.20
C GLY A 453 -17.79 -12.44 -4.91
N GLY A 454 -17.49 -13.60 -5.49
CA GLY A 454 -16.15 -14.18 -5.50
C GLY A 454 -15.21 -13.37 -6.39
N SER A 455 -14.00 -13.19 -5.96
CA SER A 455 -12.98 -12.26 -6.41
C SER A 455 -12.42 -12.42 -7.84
N GLN A 456 -13.07 -13.10 -8.74
CA GLN A 456 -12.48 -13.42 -10.05
C GLN A 456 -13.36 -13.16 -11.28
N VAL A 457 -14.53 -12.55 -11.13
CA VAL A 457 -15.38 -12.21 -12.28
C VAL A 457 -15.19 -10.74 -12.62
N PRO A 458 -14.73 -10.40 -13.84
CA PRO A 458 -14.69 -9.02 -14.28
C PRO A 458 -16.09 -8.44 -14.27
N SER A 459 -16.30 -7.34 -13.56
CA SER A 459 -17.55 -6.58 -13.55
C SER A 459 -17.29 -5.17 -14.09
N TYR A 460 -18.23 -4.71 -14.89
CA TYR A 460 -18.13 -3.44 -15.61
C TYR A 460 -19.36 -2.59 -15.29
N LEU A 461 -19.15 -1.31 -15.01
CA LEU A 461 -20.20 -0.33 -14.88
C LEU A 461 -20.26 0.51 -16.15
N TYR A 462 -21.44 0.54 -16.78
CA TYR A 462 -21.73 1.41 -17.91
C TYR A 462 -22.77 2.46 -17.50
N LEU A 463 -22.62 3.67 -17.97
CA LEU A 463 -23.61 4.73 -17.89
C LEU A 463 -23.90 5.23 -19.31
N ASN A 464 -25.13 5.08 -19.78
CA ASN A 464 -25.53 5.40 -21.14
C ASN A 464 -24.58 4.78 -22.19
N ASP A 465 -24.34 3.48 -22.08
CA ASP A 465 -23.44 2.68 -22.93
C ASP A 465 -21.96 3.09 -22.88
N GLN A 466 -21.58 4.03 -22.03
CA GLN A 466 -20.19 4.40 -21.78
C GLN A 466 -19.64 3.66 -20.58
N LEU A 467 -18.50 3.01 -20.74
CA LEU A 467 -17.78 2.37 -19.64
C LEU A 467 -17.28 3.41 -18.65
N VAL A 468 -17.78 3.33 -17.42
CA VAL A 468 -17.43 4.25 -16.32
C VAL A 468 -16.41 3.62 -15.39
N SER A 469 -16.55 2.33 -15.12
CA SER A 469 -15.63 1.61 -14.24
C SER A 469 -15.51 0.15 -14.67
N GLU A 470 -14.31 -0.37 -14.57
CA GLU A 470 -14.00 -1.79 -14.71
C GLU A 470 -13.72 -2.39 -13.33
N ASN A 471 -14.19 -3.61 -13.11
CA ASN A 471 -13.95 -4.35 -11.87
C ASN A 471 -14.48 -3.63 -10.61
N ILE A 472 -15.77 -3.38 -10.63
CA ILE A 472 -16.51 -2.84 -9.50
C ILE A 472 -16.40 -3.80 -8.31
#